data_f095f7c35bb7807436eb88bd9fa8e7c0
#
_entry.id   f095f7c35bb7807436eb88bd9fa8e7c0
#
_cell.length_a   1.000
_cell.length_b   1.000
_cell.length_c   1.000
_cell.angle_alpha   90.00
_cell.angle_beta   90.00
_cell.angle_gamma   90.00
#
_symmetry.space_group_name_H-M   'P 1'
#
loop_
_entity.id
_entity.type
_entity.pdbx_description
1 polymer ?
#
loop_
_entity_poly.entity_id
_entity_poly.type
_entity_poly.pdbx_seq_one_letter_code
_entity_poly.pdbx_strand_id
1 'polypeptide(L)'
;MIKSLHIQNYALLKNVFIDFTDGFTVISGETGSGKSIMLDALSLLLGKRVERFRADENRSKSSIEAIFIIDSSKKQFFIDNDLDFEKETVVRREINSVGKSRAFINDTPVLLQVLTAFGKQIIEIHSQHQSVLLKNEQAQFLLIDQLSKSENELFKYQKNLKQYTALVSELNIIKKSGSLSSSELDFLQFQFEELNSANLIENEKEDLENNISLLENVDGISNA
;
A
#
# COMPACT_ATOMS: atom_id res chain seq x y z
N MET A 1 -0.15 5.73 22.57
CA MET A 1 0.59 5.15 23.72
C MET A 1 0.29 3.67 23.80
N ILE A 2 1.28 2.81 24.14
CA ILE A 2 1.03 1.39 24.41
C ILE A 2 0.41 1.24 25.81
N LYS A 3 -0.68 0.46 25.93
CA LYS A 3 -1.38 0.19 27.18
C LYS A 3 -0.98 -1.18 27.75
N SER A 4 -0.97 -2.20 26.91
CA SER A 4 -0.56 -3.55 27.29
C SER A 4 0.13 -4.29 26.16
N LEU A 5 0.93 -5.30 26.52
CA LEU A 5 1.61 -6.20 25.58
C LEU A 5 1.46 -7.63 26.09
N HIS A 6 0.93 -8.51 25.25
CA HIS A 6 0.79 -9.92 25.52
C HIS A 6 1.55 -10.75 24.48
N ILE A 7 2.45 -11.60 24.93
CA ILE A 7 3.29 -12.45 24.08
C ILE A 7 3.07 -13.90 24.47
N GLN A 8 2.67 -14.72 23.51
CA GLN A 8 2.44 -16.15 23.70
C GLN A 8 3.30 -16.98 22.74
N ASN A 9 4.01 -17.95 23.27
CA ASN A 9 4.81 -18.94 22.53
C ASN A 9 5.78 -18.33 21.51
N TYR A 10 6.42 -17.20 21.86
CA TYR A 10 7.40 -16.55 20.98
C TYR A 10 8.81 -16.72 21.54
N ALA A 11 9.69 -17.37 20.80
CA ALA A 11 11.06 -17.69 21.21
C ALA A 11 11.09 -18.36 22.61
N LEU A 12 11.76 -17.77 23.56
CA LEU A 12 11.83 -18.27 24.95
C LEU A 12 10.64 -17.83 25.81
N LEU A 13 9.80 -16.94 25.31
CA LEU A 13 8.66 -16.38 26.04
C LEU A 13 7.43 -17.26 25.84
N LYS A 14 7.04 -18.04 26.85
CA LYS A 14 5.88 -18.92 26.80
C LYS A 14 4.57 -18.16 26.91
N ASN A 15 4.44 -17.31 27.93
CA ASN A 15 3.29 -16.45 28.19
C ASN A 15 3.74 -15.27 29.05
N VAL A 16 3.77 -14.09 28.44
CA VAL A 16 4.20 -12.84 29.09
C VAL A 16 3.14 -11.80 28.88
N PHE A 17 2.65 -11.19 29.95
CA PHE A 17 1.72 -10.09 29.94
C PHE A 17 2.33 -8.90 30.68
N ILE A 18 2.29 -7.73 30.07
CA ILE A 18 2.85 -6.49 30.61
C ILE A 18 1.81 -5.38 30.44
N ASP A 19 1.44 -4.74 31.54
CA ASP A 19 0.69 -3.48 31.53
C ASP A 19 1.66 -2.31 31.65
N PHE A 20 1.43 -1.29 30.82
CA PHE A 20 2.21 -0.06 30.81
C PHE A 20 1.38 1.06 31.43
N THR A 21 2.01 1.80 32.34
CA THR A 21 1.45 3.02 32.89
C THR A 21 1.90 4.24 32.11
N ASP A 22 1.18 5.35 32.28
CA ASP A 22 1.60 6.63 31.72
C ASP A 22 2.96 7.05 32.24
N GLY A 23 3.76 7.70 31.36
CA GLY A 23 5.06 8.23 31.70
C GLY A 23 6.21 7.31 31.30
N PHE A 24 7.15 7.06 32.20
CA PHE A 24 8.39 6.37 31.92
C PHE A 24 8.40 4.98 32.57
N THR A 25 8.56 3.94 31.77
CA THR A 25 8.64 2.54 32.22
C THR A 25 10.04 1.97 31.97
N VAL A 26 10.65 1.35 32.97
CA VAL A 26 11.95 0.68 32.89
C VAL A 26 11.76 -0.82 33.00
N ILE A 27 12.29 -1.57 32.04
CA ILE A 27 12.33 -3.03 32.05
C ILE A 27 13.81 -3.45 32.27
N SER A 28 14.12 -3.94 33.46
CA SER A 28 15.45 -4.39 33.83
C SER A 28 15.52 -5.92 33.96
N GLY A 29 16.71 -6.47 33.86
CA GLY A 29 16.97 -7.90 34.01
C GLY A 29 18.37 -8.27 33.53
N GLU A 30 18.82 -9.46 33.87
CA GLU A 30 20.13 -9.99 33.47
C GLU A 30 20.23 -10.22 31.93
N THR A 31 21.46 -10.41 31.45
CA THR A 31 21.71 -10.80 30.05
C THR A 31 21.05 -12.15 29.79
N GLY A 32 20.27 -12.24 28.69
CA GLY A 32 19.52 -13.47 28.37
C GLY A 32 18.11 -13.59 28.98
N SER A 33 17.70 -12.66 29.86
CA SER A 33 16.37 -12.68 30.50
C SER A 33 15.17 -12.44 29.54
N GLY A 34 15.39 -12.31 28.24
CA GLY A 34 14.31 -12.12 27.26
C GLY A 34 14.00 -10.68 26.87
N LYS A 35 14.68 -9.65 27.40
CA LYS A 35 14.48 -8.22 27.06
C LYS A 35 14.57 -7.96 25.56
N SER A 36 15.61 -8.46 24.90
CA SER A 36 15.79 -8.31 23.45
C SER A 36 14.74 -9.07 22.64
N ILE A 37 14.29 -10.24 23.15
CA ILE A 37 13.23 -11.04 22.54
C ILE A 37 11.89 -10.29 22.61
N MET A 38 11.62 -9.60 23.70
CA MET A 38 10.41 -8.78 23.86
C MET A 38 10.41 -7.58 22.88
N LEU A 39 11.56 -6.89 22.73
CA LEU A 39 11.69 -5.82 21.71
C LEU A 39 11.56 -6.34 20.29
N ASP A 40 12.07 -7.54 20.02
CA ASP A 40 11.91 -8.18 18.71
C ASP A 40 10.44 -8.58 18.45
N ALA A 41 9.75 -9.11 19.47
CA ALA A 41 8.31 -9.38 19.41
C ALA A 41 7.50 -8.10 19.12
N LEU A 42 7.79 -6.99 19.81
CA LEU A 42 7.16 -5.70 19.57
C LEU A 42 7.47 -5.19 18.15
N SER A 43 8.70 -5.35 17.66
CA SER A 43 9.07 -5.00 16.29
C SER A 43 8.30 -5.82 15.25
N LEU A 44 8.09 -7.12 15.50
CA LEU A 44 7.27 -7.98 14.66
C LEU A 44 5.81 -7.55 14.65
N LEU A 45 5.26 -7.21 15.81
CA LEU A 45 3.91 -6.70 15.95
C LEU A 45 3.70 -5.42 15.12
N LEU A 46 4.73 -4.59 14.98
CA LEU A 46 4.71 -3.33 14.23
C LEU A 46 5.12 -3.47 12.76
N GLY A 47 5.18 -4.71 12.24
CA GLY A 47 5.33 -4.94 10.80
C GLY A 47 6.72 -5.39 10.34
N LYS A 48 7.69 -5.63 11.25
CA LYS A 48 8.94 -6.27 10.86
C LYS A 48 8.67 -7.63 10.20
N ARG A 49 9.41 -7.98 9.16
CA ARG A 49 9.31 -9.30 8.54
C ARG A 49 9.85 -10.38 9.47
N VAL A 50 9.20 -11.55 9.44
CA VAL A 50 9.67 -12.73 10.17
C VAL A 50 10.91 -13.27 9.45
N GLU A 51 12.09 -13.04 10.00
CA GLU A 51 13.33 -13.61 9.48
C GLU A 51 13.54 -14.97 10.15
N ARG A 52 13.62 -16.04 9.36
CA ARG A 52 13.92 -17.42 9.77
C ARG A 52 13.31 -17.79 11.14
N PHE A 53 12.00 -18.01 11.15
CA PHE A 53 11.37 -18.70 12.26
C PHE A 53 11.94 -20.12 12.28
N ARG A 54 12.86 -20.42 13.23
CA ARG A 54 13.23 -21.79 13.53
C ARG A 54 12.00 -22.41 14.22
N ALA A 55 11.18 -23.08 13.43
CA ALA A 55 10.13 -23.90 13.98
C ALA A 55 10.79 -25.02 14.78
N ASP A 56 10.69 -24.98 16.08
CA ASP A 56 10.76 -26.18 16.89
C ASP A 56 9.56 -27.04 16.49
N GLU A 57 9.77 -28.28 16.10
CA GLU A 57 8.75 -29.21 15.60
C GLU A 57 7.57 -29.43 16.57
N ASN A 58 7.67 -28.97 17.80
CA ASN A 58 6.66 -29.05 18.86
C ASN A 58 5.98 -27.70 19.21
N ARG A 59 6.13 -26.63 18.39
CA ARG A 59 5.57 -25.32 18.76
C ARG A 59 4.15 -25.13 18.27
N SER A 60 3.28 -24.87 19.23
CA SER A 60 1.99 -24.24 19.06
C SER A 60 2.16 -22.85 18.40
N LYS A 61 1.10 -22.37 17.73
CA LYS A 61 0.98 -21.02 17.19
C LYS A 61 1.53 -19.96 18.16
N SER A 62 2.38 -19.05 17.68
CA SER A 62 2.83 -17.87 18.43
C SER A 62 1.84 -16.72 18.20
N SER A 63 1.53 -15.97 19.26
CA SER A 63 0.69 -14.77 19.20
C SER A 63 1.35 -13.62 19.94
N ILE A 64 1.38 -12.48 19.32
CA ILE A 64 1.85 -11.22 19.91
C ILE A 64 0.71 -10.23 19.74
N GLU A 65 0.24 -9.65 20.84
CA GLU A 65 -0.87 -8.73 20.88
C GLU A 65 -0.54 -7.52 21.75
N ALA A 66 -0.91 -6.34 21.33
CA ALA A 66 -0.81 -5.14 22.15
C ALA A 66 -2.03 -4.25 21.95
N ILE A 67 -2.40 -3.55 23.01
CA ILE A 67 -3.43 -2.52 23.03
C ILE A 67 -2.73 -1.16 23.00
N PHE A 68 -3.14 -0.33 22.03
CA PHE A 68 -2.65 1.04 21.86
C PHE A 68 -3.78 2.03 22.08
N ILE A 69 -3.52 3.08 22.85
CA ILE A 69 -4.40 4.24 22.96
C ILE A 69 -4.04 5.18 21.80
N ILE A 70 -4.99 5.35 20.87
CA ILE A 70 -4.81 6.11 19.63
C ILE A 70 -5.57 7.42 19.71
N ASP A 71 -4.94 8.50 19.31
CA ASP A 71 -5.55 9.81 19.22
C ASP A 71 -6.47 9.92 17.98
N SER A 72 -7.53 10.71 18.10
CA SER A 72 -8.51 10.94 17.04
C SER A 72 -7.92 11.54 15.76
N SER A 73 -6.75 12.19 15.84
CA SER A 73 -6.02 12.68 14.66
C SER A 73 -5.62 11.57 13.68
N LYS A 74 -5.57 10.32 14.15
CA LYS A 74 -5.22 9.15 13.32
C LYS A 74 -6.44 8.49 12.66
N LYS A 75 -7.66 8.99 12.90
CA LYS A 75 -8.90 8.41 12.35
C LYS A 75 -8.88 8.28 10.83
N GLN A 76 -8.24 9.22 10.14
CA GLN A 76 -8.12 9.20 8.68
C GLN A 76 -7.40 7.94 8.17
N PHE A 77 -6.36 7.47 8.88
CA PHE A 77 -5.67 6.24 8.52
C PHE A 77 -6.60 5.01 8.51
N PHE A 78 -7.51 4.93 9.48
CA PHE A 78 -8.47 3.83 9.57
C PHE A 78 -9.47 3.88 8.42
N ILE A 79 -9.99 5.06 8.08
CA ILE A 79 -10.91 5.26 6.96
C ILE A 79 -10.24 4.89 5.63
N ASP A 80 -9.01 5.33 5.41
CA ASP A 80 -8.26 5.08 4.16
C ASP A 80 -7.91 3.59 3.94
N ASN A 81 -7.98 2.76 5.01
CA ASN A 81 -7.67 1.34 4.95
C ASN A 81 -8.88 0.43 5.27
N ASP A 82 -10.10 0.97 5.25
CA ASP A 82 -11.36 0.23 5.56
C ASP A 82 -11.31 -0.48 6.92
N LEU A 83 -10.80 0.22 7.96
CA LEU A 83 -10.69 -0.28 9.32
C LEU A 83 -11.62 0.49 10.27
N ASP A 84 -12.14 -0.20 11.28
CA ASP A 84 -12.89 0.43 12.35
C ASP A 84 -11.96 1.17 13.30
N PHE A 85 -12.27 2.46 13.57
CA PHE A 85 -11.50 3.27 14.51
C PHE A 85 -12.00 3.04 15.92
N GLU A 86 -11.13 2.53 16.78
CA GLU A 86 -11.33 2.45 18.21
C GLU A 86 -10.21 3.17 18.96
N LYS A 87 -10.58 3.92 20.02
CA LYS A 87 -9.59 4.64 20.83
C LYS A 87 -8.58 3.68 21.47
N GLU A 88 -9.05 2.50 21.91
CA GLU A 88 -8.21 1.39 22.35
C GLU A 88 -8.07 0.38 21.21
N THR A 89 -7.12 0.60 20.36
CA THR A 89 -6.88 -0.23 19.17
C THR A 89 -6.06 -1.44 19.53
N VAL A 90 -6.58 -2.62 19.23
CA VAL A 90 -5.89 -3.91 19.40
C VAL A 90 -5.09 -4.22 18.14
N VAL A 91 -3.80 -4.47 18.29
CA VAL A 91 -2.93 -4.95 17.21
C VAL A 91 -2.46 -6.35 17.56
N ARG A 92 -2.68 -7.30 16.65
CA ARG A 92 -2.30 -8.70 16.88
C ARG A 92 -1.52 -9.26 15.68
N ARG A 93 -0.46 -9.99 15.99
CA ARG A 93 0.33 -10.74 15.04
C ARG A 93 0.37 -12.21 15.41
N GLU A 94 0.00 -13.06 14.50
CA GLU A 94 0.00 -14.51 14.66
C GLU A 94 1.02 -15.14 13.72
N ILE A 95 1.79 -16.10 14.23
CA ILE A 95 2.77 -16.85 13.45
C ILE A 95 2.49 -18.34 13.69
N ASN A 96 2.23 -19.09 12.62
CA ASN A 96 2.01 -20.52 12.73
C ASN A 96 3.35 -21.30 12.81
N SER A 97 3.28 -22.62 13.06
CA SER A 97 4.45 -23.51 13.14
C SER A 97 5.29 -23.54 11.86
N VAL A 98 4.72 -23.20 10.70
CA VAL A 98 5.40 -23.18 9.40
C VAL A 98 6.04 -21.80 9.10
N GLY A 99 5.91 -20.83 10.01
CA GLY A 99 6.45 -19.47 9.84
C GLY A 99 5.57 -18.52 9.01
N LYS A 100 4.37 -18.94 8.56
CA LYS A 100 3.40 -18.02 7.95
C LYS A 100 2.81 -17.12 9.02
N SER A 101 2.74 -15.82 8.74
CA SER A 101 2.19 -14.86 9.69
C SER A 101 0.95 -14.16 9.15
N ARG A 102 0.05 -13.81 10.09
CA ARG A 102 -1.14 -12.99 9.87
C ARG A 102 -1.11 -11.79 10.79
N ALA A 103 -1.63 -10.68 10.33
CA ALA A 103 -1.70 -9.43 11.08
C ALA A 103 -3.16 -8.98 11.19
N PHE A 104 -3.51 -8.38 12.32
CA PHE A 104 -4.87 -7.91 12.60
C PHE A 104 -4.80 -6.56 13.29
N ILE A 105 -5.74 -5.69 12.96
CA ILE A 105 -6.04 -4.43 13.66
C ILE A 105 -7.54 -4.46 13.97
N ASN A 106 -7.91 -4.38 15.26
CA ASN A 106 -9.29 -4.52 15.75
C ASN A 106 -10.00 -5.75 15.14
N ASP A 107 -9.34 -6.92 15.23
CA ASP A 107 -9.77 -8.20 14.65
C ASP A 107 -9.91 -8.26 13.12
N THR A 108 -9.75 -7.15 12.41
CA THR A 108 -9.72 -7.09 10.95
C THR A 108 -8.36 -7.54 10.43
N PRO A 109 -8.29 -8.56 9.56
CA PRO A 109 -7.03 -9.00 8.98
C PRO A 109 -6.48 -7.95 8.03
N VAL A 110 -5.19 -7.60 8.18
CA VAL A 110 -4.54 -6.57 7.38
C VAL A 110 -3.28 -7.08 6.68
N LEU A 111 -2.93 -6.44 5.56
CA LEU A 111 -1.65 -6.69 4.90
C LEU A 111 -0.49 -6.15 5.75
N LEU A 112 0.68 -6.78 5.61
CA LEU A 112 1.89 -6.38 6.33
C LEU A 112 2.29 -4.92 6.05
N GLN A 113 2.01 -4.41 4.85
CA GLN A 113 2.27 -3.02 4.48
C GLN A 113 1.43 -2.04 5.30
N VAL A 114 0.13 -2.34 5.48
CA VAL A 114 -0.79 -1.54 6.30
C VAL A 114 -0.35 -1.55 7.76
N LEU A 115 -0.02 -2.75 8.29
CA LEU A 115 0.51 -2.88 9.65
C LEU A 115 1.80 -2.07 9.85
N THR A 116 2.72 -2.10 8.89
CA THR A 116 3.98 -1.34 8.96
C THR A 116 3.74 0.16 8.93
N ALA A 117 2.82 0.61 8.08
CA ALA A 117 2.43 2.03 7.99
C ALA A 117 1.76 2.50 9.28
N PHE A 118 0.89 1.67 9.88
CA PHE A 118 0.28 1.92 11.17
C PHE A 118 1.33 2.01 12.29
N GLY A 119 2.22 1.00 12.39
CA GLY A 119 3.26 0.94 13.41
C GLY A 119 4.14 2.19 13.44
N LYS A 120 4.55 2.70 12.28
CA LYS A 120 5.34 3.94 12.15
C LYS A 120 4.65 5.20 12.67
N GLN A 121 3.31 5.20 12.74
CA GLN A 121 2.54 6.34 13.21
C GLN A 121 2.31 6.35 14.73
N ILE A 122 2.44 5.21 15.41
CA ILE A 122 2.05 5.04 16.81
C ILE A 122 3.22 4.85 17.76
N ILE A 123 4.32 4.24 17.31
CA ILE A 123 5.48 3.95 18.15
C ILE A 123 6.78 3.95 17.36
N GLU A 124 7.83 4.43 17.99
CA GLU A 124 9.17 4.40 17.46
C GLU A 124 10.05 3.51 18.33
N ILE A 125 10.75 2.57 17.70
CA ILE A 125 11.66 1.64 18.41
C ILE A 125 13.09 2.02 18.05
N HIS A 126 13.86 2.47 19.06
CA HIS A 126 15.29 2.68 18.93
C HIS A 126 16.07 1.48 19.49
N SER A 127 16.73 0.74 18.63
CA SER A 127 17.64 -0.34 19.02
C SER A 127 19.09 0.10 18.84
N GLN A 128 20.02 -0.64 19.47
CA GLN A 128 21.46 -0.32 19.44
C GLN A 128 22.05 -0.18 18.01
N HIS A 129 21.34 -0.65 16.99
CA HIS A 129 21.79 -0.65 15.59
C HIS A 129 20.96 0.27 14.66
N GLN A 130 19.98 1.01 15.18
CA GLN A 130 19.06 1.80 14.36
C GLN A 130 19.02 3.29 14.75
N SER A 131 20.10 3.99 14.54
CA SER A 131 20.07 5.46 14.44
C SER A 131 19.72 5.93 13.03
N VAL A 132 18.70 5.32 12.38
CA VAL A 132 18.42 5.49 10.94
C VAL A 132 17.57 6.72 10.64
N LEU A 133 16.71 7.15 11.56
CA LEU A 133 15.81 8.30 11.31
C LEU A 133 16.58 9.60 11.12
N LEU A 134 17.58 9.87 11.95
CA LEU A 134 18.38 11.10 11.81
C LEU A 134 19.35 11.08 10.61
N LYS A 135 19.55 9.93 9.95
CA LYS A 135 20.31 9.83 8.69
C LYS A 135 19.45 10.08 7.45
N ASN A 136 18.13 10.12 7.59
CA ASN A 136 17.23 10.42 6.49
C ASN A 136 17.00 11.93 6.41
N GLU A 137 17.41 12.54 5.32
CA GLU A 137 17.23 13.99 5.07
C GLU A 137 15.76 14.42 5.21
N GLN A 138 14.82 13.61 4.71
CA GLN A 138 13.39 13.91 4.81
C GLN A 138 12.91 13.97 6.28
N ALA A 139 13.42 13.07 7.14
CA ALA A 139 13.08 13.07 8.56
C ALA A 139 13.68 14.29 9.28
N GLN A 140 14.89 14.73 8.88
CA GLN A 140 15.50 15.95 9.39
C GLN A 140 14.67 17.20 9.04
N PHE A 141 14.22 17.32 7.77
CA PHE A 141 13.35 18.41 7.34
C PHE A 141 12.04 18.43 8.11
N LEU A 142 11.42 17.26 8.29
CA LEU A 142 10.16 17.13 9.01
C LEU A 142 10.29 17.53 10.48
N LEU A 143 11.41 17.20 11.11
CA LEU A 143 11.73 17.63 12.48
C LEU A 143 11.89 19.16 12.57
N ILE A 144 12.60 19.76 11.62
CA ILE A 144 12.77 21.22 11.55
C ILE A 144 11.42 21.91 11.35
N ASP A 145 10.59 21.39 10.44
CA ASP A 145 9.25 21.94 10.17
C ASP A 145 8.35 21.87 11.43
N GLN A 146 8.40 20.77 12.18
CA GLN A 146 7.66 20.64 13.45
C GLN A 146 8.16 21.64 14.52
N LEU A 147 9.47 21.82 14.64
CA LEU A 147 10.05 22.74 15.61
C LEU A 147 9.79 24.21 15.25
N SER A 148 9.71 24.55 13.97
CA SER A 148 9.48 25.91 13.48
C SER A 148 8.03 26.39 13.63
N LYS A 149 7.09 25.49 13.97
CA LYS A 149 5.64 25.78 14.07
C LYS A 149 5.05 26.36 12.76
N SER A 150 5.64 26.04 11.62
CA SER A 150 5.25 26.56 10.29
C SER A 150 4.26 25.63 9.56
N GLU A 151 3.36 24.97 10.28
CA GLU A 151 2.40 24.02 9.72
C GLU A 151 1.52 24.63 8.61
N ASN A 152 1.09 25.88 8.77
CA ASN A 152 0.25 26.58 7.80
C ASN A 152 1.00 26.90 6.50
N GLU A 153 2.26 27.32 6.60
CA GLU A 153 3.11 27.60 5.46
C GLU A 153 3.48 26.32 4.72
N LEU A 154 3.78 25.27 5.46
CA LEU A 154 4.05 23.92 4.92
C LEU A 154 2.84 23.38 4.16
N PHE A 155 1.63 23.49 4.72
CA PHE A 155 0.41 23.07 4.04
C PHE A 155 0.18 23.84 2.73
N LYS A 156 0.37 25.17 2.72
CA LYS A 156 0.26 25.99 1.50
C LYS A 156 1.30 25.58 0.46
N TYR A 157 2.54 25.37 0.90
CA TYR A 157 3.62 24.91 0.03
C TYR A 157 3.32 23.57 -0.61
N GLN A 158 2.91 22.57 0.18
CA GLN A 158 2.56 21.23 -0.32
C GLN A 158 1.40 21.26 -1.30
N LYS A 159 0.36 22.07 -1.03
CA LYS A 159 -0.76 22.26 -1.94
C LYS A 159 -0.31 22.83 -3.29
N ASN A 160 0.52 23.89 -3.26
CA ASN A 160 1.02 24.53 -4.47
C ASN A 160 1.99 23.62 -5.24
N LEU A 161 2.82 22.87 -4.54
CA LEU A 161 3.72 21.88 -5.15
C LEU A 161 2.94 20.78 -5.87
N LYS A 162 1.88 20.28 -5.27
CA LYS A 162 1.00 19.28 -5.89
C LYS A 162 0.33 19.81 -7.17
N GLN A 163 -0.14 21.05 -7.16
CA GLN A 163 -0.70 21.71 -8.35
C GLN A 163 0.35 21.90 -9.43
N TYR A 164 1.53 22.38 -9.06
CA TYR A 164 2.65 22.58 -9.98
C TYR A 164 3.06 21.28 -10.66
N THR A 165 3.24 20.19 -9.90
CA THR A 165 3.63 18.91 -10.45
C THR A 165 2.56 18.31 -11.38
N ALA A 166 1.27 18.50 -11.07
CA ALA A 166 0.17 18.10 -11.93
C ALA A 166 0.18 18.87 -13.27
N LEU A 167 0.33 20.19 -13.23
CA LEU A 167 0.40 21.03 -14.43
C LEU A 167 1.65 20.72 -15.28
N VAL A 168 2.79 20.46 -14.68
CA VAL A 168 4.00 20.05 -15.40
C VAL A 168 3.80 18.71 -16.10
N SER A 169 3.12 17.76 -15.43
CA SER A 169 2.78 16.46 -16.03
C SER A 169 1.85 16.64 -17.23
N GLU A 170 0.79 17.42 -17.09
CA GLU A 170 -0.15 17.72 -18.18
C GLU A 170 0.54 18.41 -19.35
N LEU A 171 1.38 19.42 -19.10
CA LEU A 171 2.18 20.07 -20.12
C LEU A 171 3.08 19.10 -20.88
N ASN A 172 3.70 18.15 -20.18
CA ASN A 172 4.56 17.15 -20.80
C ASN A 172 3.76 16.15 -21.67
N ILE A 173 2.53 15.82 -21.28
CA ILE A 173 1.61 14.99 -22.09
C ILE A 173 1.23 15.75 -23.36
N ILE A 174 0.81 17.01 -23.26
CA ILE A 174 0.46 17.85 -24.41
C ILE A 174 1.65 18.02 -25.36
N LYS A 175 2.85 18.27 -24.83
CA LYS A 175 4.07 18.38 -25.66
C LYS A 175 4.39 17.07 -26.39
N LYS A 176 4.19 15.92 -25.75
CA LYS A 176 4.40 14.60 -26.37
C LYS A 176 3.33 14.28 -27.42
N SER A 177 2.06 14.58 -27.15
CA SER A 177 0.97 14.36 -28.08
C SER A 177 1.00 15.34 -29.26
N GLY A 178 1.55 16.55 -29.08
CA GLY A 178 1.74 17.54 -30.15
C GLY A 178 2.97 17.31 -31.03
N SER A 179 3.81 16.33 -30.70
CA SER A 179 5.03 16.00 -31.46
C SER A 179 4.84 14.76 -32.35
N LEU A 180 3.68 14.63 -33.02
CA LEU A 180 3.63 13.76 -34.19
C LEU A 180 4.67 14.29 -35.16
N SER A 181 5.61 13.44 -35.59
CA SER A 181 6.57 13.83 -36.62
C SER A 181 5.80 14.17 -37.89
N SER A 182 6.32 15.09 -38.70
CA SER A 182 5.67 15.44 -40.01
C SER A 182 5.36 14.18 -40.81
N SER A 183 6.22 13.19 -40.80
CA SER A 183 6.04 11.92 -41.46
C SER A 183 4.89 11.05 -40.90
N GLU A 184 4.61 11.13 -39.60
CA GLU A 184 3.43 10.42 -39.04
C GLU A 184 2.13 11.11 -39.38
N LEU A 185 2.13 12.44 -39.42
CA LEU A 185 0.99 13.21 -39.90
C LEU A 185 0.70 12.93 -41.38
N ASP A 186 1.72 12.95 -42.25
CA ASP A 186 1.62 12.65 -43.66
C ASP A 186 1.09 11.23 -43.91
N PHE A 187 1.56 10.26 -43.09
CA PHE A 187 1.08 8.89 -43.16
C PHE A 187 -0.39 8.76 -42.74
N LEU A 188 -0.80 9.40 -41.66
CA LEU A 188 -2.18 9.40 -41.18
C LEU A 188 -3.10 10.11 -42.21
N GLN A 189 -2.64 11.17 -42.83
CA GLN A 189 -3.38 11.89 -43.87
C GLN A 189 -3.53 11.02 -45.11
N PHE A 190 -2.51 10.32 -45.55
CA PHE A 190 -2.59 9.36 -46.64
C PHE A 190 -3.62 8.25 -46.35
N GLN A 191 -3.60 7.65 -45.16
CA GLN A 191 -4.57 6.63 -44.76
C GLN A 191 -6.02 7.18 -44.75
N PHE A 192 -6.18 8.41 -44.27
CA PHE A 192 -7.48 9.06 -44.26
C PHE A 192 -8.01 9.30 -45.69
N GLU A 193 -7.16 9.78 -46.61
CA GLU A 193 -7.51 9.98 -48.01
C GLU A 193 -7.85 8.66 -48.70
N GLU A 194 -7.11 7.58 -48.44
CA GLU A 194 -7.37 6.24 -48.95
C GLU A 194 -8.74 5.72 -48.53
N LEU A 195 -9.04 5.80 -47.23
CA LEU A 195 -10.37 5.41 -46.70
C LEU A 195 -11.50 6.27 -47.24
N ASN A 196 -11.27 7.56 -47.37
CA ASN A 196 -12.30 8.48 -47.88
C ASN A 196 -12.56 8.28 -49.39
N SER A 197 -11.51 7.95 -50.14
CA SER A 197 -11.64 7.66 -51.58
C SER A 197 -12.32 6.32 -51.86
N ALA A 198 -12.27 5.40 -50.91
CA ALA A 198 -12.97 4.11 -51.03
C ALA A 198 -14.50 4.24 -51.04
N ASN A 199 -15.04 5.41 -50.67
CA ASN A 199 -16.48 5.69 -50.68
C ASN A 199 -17.33 4.58 -50.04
N LEU A 200 -16.90 4.06 -48.90
CA LEU A 200 -17.57 2.96 -48.23
C LEU A 200 -19.02 3.34 -47.86
N ILE A 201 -19.95 2.53 -48.27
CA ILE A 201 -21.37 2.69 -47.98
C ILE A 201 -21.75 1.70 -46.88
N GLU A 202 -22.52 2.14 -45.90
CA GLU A 202 -22.98 1.29 -44.82
C GLU A 202 -23.83 0.13 -45.35
N ASN A 203 -23.52 -1.10 -44.94
CA ASN A 203 -24.15 -2.36 -45.37
C ASN A 203 -23.93 -2.76 -46.88
N GLU A 204 -23.09 -2.05 -47.64
CA GLU A 204 -22.80 -2.38 -49.04
C GLU A 204 -22.37 -3.85 -49.25
N LYS A 205 -21.56 -4.39 -48.32
CA LYS A 205 -21.12 -5.78 -48.39
C LYS A 205 -22.30 -6.76 -48.27
N GLU A 206 -23.22 -6.51 -47.33
CA GLU A 206 -24.39 -7.36 -47.09
C GLU A 206 -25.35 -7.30 -48.25
N ASP A 207 -25.54 -6.11 -48.84
CA ASP A 207 -26.39 -5.93 -50.05
C ASP A 207 -25.81 -6.65 -51.27
N LEU A 208 -24.50 -6.58 -51.46
CA LEU A 208 -23.82 -7.32 -52.55
C LEU A 208 -23.88 -8.84 -52.33
N GLU A 209 -23.68 -9.33 -51.14
CA GLU A 209 -23.79 -10.77 -50.79
C GLU A 209 -25.23 -11.27 -51.00
N ASN A 210 -26.24 -10.49 -50.63
CA ASN A 210 -27.65 -10.78 -50.92
C ASN A 210 -27.94 -10.83 -52.41
N ASN A 211 -27.42 -9.87 -53.18
CA ASN A 211 -27.60 -9.83 -54.63
C ASN A 211 -26.93 -11.02 -55.33
N ILE A 212 -25.71 -11.42 -54.86
CA ILE A 212 -25.05 -12.62 -55.40
C ILE A 212 -25.89 -13.87 -55.12
N SER A 213 -26.39 -14.04 -53.88
CA SER A 213 -27.26 -15.15 -53.55
C SER A 213 -28.54 -15.23 -54.35
N LEU A 214 -29.15 -14.07 -54.66
CA LEU A 214 -30.32 -13.98 -55.54
C LEU A 214 -29.99 -14.40 -56.96
N LEU A 215 -28.88 -13.94 -57.51
CA LEU A 215 -28.44 -14.29 -58.87
C LEU A 215 -28.11 -15.78 -59.01
N GLU A 216 -27.44 -16.37 -58.05
CA GLU A 216 -27.13 -17.80 -58.01
C GLU A 216 -28.39 -18.66 -57.95
N ASN A 217 -29.41 -18.23 -57.19
CA ASN A 217 -30.72 -18.90 -57.16
C ASN A 217 -31.49 -18.80 -58.47
N VAL A 218 -31.43 -17.65 -59.19
CA VAL A 218 -32.05 -17.47 -60.51
C VAL A 218 -31.40 -18.34 -61.56
N ASP A 219 -30.06 -18.47 -61.58
CA ASP A 219 -29.33 -19.40 -62.46
C ASP A 219 -29.68 -20.88 -62.19
N GLY A 220 -29.86 -21.24 -60.92
CA GLY A 220 -30.32 -22.58 -60.53
C GLY A 220 -31.71 -22.91 -61.00
N ILE A 221 -32.65 -21.94 -61.04
CA ILE A 221 -34.04 -22.14 -61.55
C ILE A 221 -34.08 -22.13 -63.07
N SER A 222 -33.23 -21.34 -63.76
CA SER A 222 -33.20 -21.30 -65.24
C SER A 222 -32.58 -22.54 -65.86
N ASN A 223 -31.82 -23.36 -65.11
CA ASN A 223 -31.19 -24.59 -65.57
C ASN A 223 -31.92 -25.88 -65.10
N ALA A 224 -33.07 -25.74 -64.45
CA ALA A 224 -33.93 -26.86 -64.02
C ALA A 224 -35.16 -26.96 -64.94
#